data_d4dc7c87aa942033f78d5870d9976022
#
_entry.id   d4dc7c87aa942033f78d5870d9976022
#
_cell.length_a   1.000
_cell.length_b   1.000
_cell.length_c   1.000
_cell.angle_alpha   90.00
_cell.angle_beta   90.00
_cell.angle_gamma   90.00
#
_symmetry.space_group_name_H-M   'P 1'
#
loop_
_entity.id
_entity.type
_entity.pdbx_description
1 polymer ?
#
loop_
_entity_poly.entity_id
_entity_poly.type
_entity_poly.pdbx_seq_one_letter_code
_entity_poly.pdbx_strand_id
1 'polypeptide(L)'
;MSDSSSAPDPMESKSKDEVVSDHDRISAQRKQHLRNLVVMAFADGSLSHREVQLVAERCEELGLHESELEAALAFGIGDSAKLQLPTEPDVRESLLKDLIRMMAADGQFVEAEKRLFALAAAKMGLTGQRLQTLIQSVQLELGRTP
;
A
#
# COMPACT_ATOMS: atom_id res chain seq x y z
N MET A 1 -36.43 14.94 33.54
CA MET A 1 -35.86 14.93 33.54
C MET A 1 -35.23 14.53 33.03
N SER A 2 -35.04 14.27 32.86
CA SER A 2 -34.47 14.15 32.66
C SER A 2 -33.78 13.74 31.98
N ASP A 3 -33.54 13.37 31.79
CA ASP A 3 -32.92 12.97 31.29
C ASP A 3 -32.36 13.05 30.46
N SER A 4 -32.58 13.36 30.24
CA SER A 4 -32.11 13.63 29.47
C SER A 4 -31.04 13.66 29.28
N SER A 5 -30.78 13.93 29.68
CA SER A 5 -29.69 14.09 29.76
C SER A 5 -28.98 13.19 29.60
N SER A 6 -29.24 12.72 29.94
CA SER A 6 -28.61 11.83 30.08
C SER A 6 -28.02 11.28 29.04
N ALA A 7 -28.53 11.11 28.17
CA ALA A 7 -27.97 10.42 27.13
C ALA A 7 -26.82 11.13 26.66
N PRO A 8 -25.73 10.49 26.62
CA PRO A 8 -24.64 11.06 26.01
C PRO A 8 -25.05 11.27 24.65
N ASP A 9 -24.79 12.29 24.28
CA ASP A 9 -24.95 12.74 23.12
C ASP A 9 -24.52 11.80 22.10
N PRO A 10 -25.28 11.30 21.21
CA PRO A 10 -24.83 10.48 20.12
C PRO A 10 -23.83 11.21 19.27
N MET A 11 -23.90 12.52 19.28
CA MET A 11 -22.93 13.31 18.57
C MET A 11 -21.57 13.22 19.16
N GLU A 12 -21.49 13.19 20.45
CA GLU A 12 -20.23 13.09 21.11
C GLU A 12 -19.56 11.78 20.80
N SER A 13 -20.31 10.71 20.81
CA SER A 13 -19.81 9.40 20.49
C SER A 13 -19.35 9.33 19.05
N LYS A 14 -20.12 9.88 18.16
CA LYS A 14 -19.80 9.90 16.76
C LYS A 14 -18.56 10.73 16.49
N SER A 15 -18.47 11.84 17.14
CA SER A 15 -17.33 12.73 17.02
C SER A 15 -16.05 12.05 17.46
N LYS A 16 -16.15 11.22 18.46
CA LYS A 16 -15.04 10.50 18.97
C LYS A 16 -14.52 9.48 17.97
N ASP A 17 -15.41 8.82 17.26
CA ASP A 17 -15.03 7.87 16.22
C ASP A 17 -14.42 8.58 15.04
N GLU A 18 -14.92 9.73 14.71
CA GLU A 18 -14.39 10.46 13.59
C GLU A 18 -13.04 11.02 13.88
N VAL A 19 -12.87 11.41 15.12
CA VAL A 19 -11.63 11.95 15.57
C VAL A 19 -10.66 10.83 15.88
N VAL A 20 -11.02 9.59 15.57
CA VAL A 20 -10.02 8.61 15.49
C VAL A 20 -9.03 9.16 14.59
N SER A 21 -8.29 9.75 15.12
CA SER A 21 -7.38 10.71 14.78
C SER A 21 -6.82 10.48 13.41
N ASP A 22 -6.38 11.50 12.80
CA ASP A 22 -5.60 11.42 11.60
C ASP A 22 -4.45 10.44 11.78
N HIS A 23 -3.93 10.36 12.99
CA HIS A 23 -2.84 9.46 13.31
C HIS A 23 -3.24 7.99 13.06
N ASP A 24 -4.41 7.60 13.52
CA ASP A 24 -4.87 6.22 13.34
C ASP A 24 -5.17 5.92 11.88
N ARG A 25 -5.73 6.88 11.17
CA ARG A 25 -6.01 6.71 9.77
C ARG A 25 -4.72 6.59 8.96
N ILE A 26 -3.73 7.41 9.27
CA ILE A 26 -2.44 7.36 8.59
C ILE A 26 -1.74 6.05 8.88
N SER A 27 -1.83 5.58 10.12
CA SER A 27 -1.24 4.32 10.49
C SER A 27 -1.88 3.17 9.72
N ALA A 28 -3.21 3.19 9.59
CA ALA A 28 -3.91 2.17 8.83
C ALA A 28 -3.52 2.19 7.36
N GLN A 29 -3.38 3.38 6.78
CA GLN A 29 -2.96 3.52 5.40
C GLN A 29 -1.55 2.96 5.18
N ARG A 30 -0.65 3.22 6.11
CA ARG A 30 0.72 2.73 6.00
C ARG A 30 0.77 1.21 6.09
N LYS A 31 -0.02 0.62 6.99
CA LYS A 31 -0.10 -0.82 7.11
C LYS A 31 -0.65 -1.45 5.83
N GLN A 32 -1.68 -0.83 5.27
CA GLN A 32 -2.26 -1.31 4.02
C GLN A 32 -1.26 -1.21 2.88
N HIS A 33 -0.50 -0.11 2.84
CA HIS A 33 0.53 0.07 1.83
C HIS A 33 1.56 -1.04 1.90
N LEU A 34 2.01 -1.36 3.10
CA LEU A 34 2.99 -2.43 3.29
C LEU A 34 2.44 -3.78 2.85
N ARG A 35 1.18 -4.06 3.19
CA ARG A 35 0.54 -5.29 2.76
C ARG A 35 0.46 -5.40 1.25
N ASN A 36 0.15 -4.29 0.59
CA ASN A 36 0.09 -4.26 -0.86
C ASN A 36 1.43 -4.59 -1.49
N LEU A 37 2.52 -4.09 -0.88
CA LEU A 37 3.85 -4.38 -1.39
C LEU A 37 4.16 -5.88 -1.30
N VAL A 38 3.79 -6.51 -0.18
CA VAL A 38 4.03 -7.94 -0.02
C VAL A 38 3.19 -8.74 -1.01
N VAL A 39 1.93 -8.34 -1.21
CA VAL A 39 1.07 -9.04 -2.17
C VAL A 39 1.70 -8.99 -3.56
N MET A 40 2.22 -7.82 -3.95
CA MET A 40 2.87 -7.69 -5.24
C MET A 40 4.13 -8.56 -5.31
N ALA A 41 4.94 -8.51 -4.27
CA ALA A 41 6.20 -9.25 -4.25
C ALA A 41 5.99 -10.75 -4.34
N PHE A 42 4.89 -11.23 -3.76
CA PHE A 42 4.59 -12.66 -3.72
C PHE A 42 3.68 -13.11 -4.88
N ALA A 43 3.49 -12.25 -5.87
CA ALA A 43 2.53 -12.53 -6.94
C ALA A 43 2.85 -13.79 -7.73
N ASP A 44 4.13 -14.16 -7.80
CA ASP A 44 4.53 -15.36 -8.53
C ASP A 44 4.71 -16.58 -7.61
N GLY A 45 4.30 -16.44 -6.35
CA GLY A 45 4.37 -17.54 -5.39
C GLY A 45 5.64 -17.61 -4.60
N SER A 46 6.55 -16.68 -4.76
CA SER A 46 7.80 -16.67 -3.99
C SER A 46 8.27 -15.25 -3.77
N LEU A 47 9.08 -15.08 -2.73
CA LEU A 47 9.67 -13.78 -2.42
C LEU A 47 11.18 -13.87 -2.63
N SER A 48 11.71 -13.00 -3.46
CA SER A 48 13.15 -12.93 -3.63
C SER A 48 13.76 -12.23 -2.41
N HIS A 49 15.04 -12.46 -2.22
CA HIS A 49 15.76 -11.82 -1.12
C HIS A 49 15.70 -10.30 -1.23
N ARG A 50 15.84 -9.78 -2.44
CA ARG A 50 15.79 -8.34 -2.65
C ARG A 50 14.41 -7.77 -2.39
N GLU A 51 13.37 -8.51 -2.73
CA GLU A 51 12.01 -8.07 -2.46
C GLU A 51 11.73 -8.01 -0.96
N VAL A 52 12.18 -9.02 -0.22
CA VAL A 52 12.03 -9.02 1.23
C VAL A 52 12.77 -7.84 1.83
N GLN A 53 13.97 -7.59 1.33
CA GLN A 53 14.78 -6.47 1.82
C GLN A 53 14.08 -5.14 1.54
N LEU A 54 13.52 -4.97 0.35
CA LEU A 54 12.82 -3.74 -0.01
C LEU A 54 11.59 -3.53 0.87
N VAL A 55 10.83 -4.60 1.12
CA VAL A 55 9.67 -4.51 1.99
C VAL A 55 10.08 -4.13 3.40
N ALA A 56 11.17 -4.72 3.91
CA ALA A 56 11.67 -4.39 5.24
C ALA A 56 12.11 -2.94 5.35
N GLU A 57 12.81 -2.45 4.34
CA GLU A 57 13.22 -1.06 4.30
C GLU A 57 12.03 -0.12 4.28
N ARG A 58 11.03 -0.47 3.50
CA ARG A 58 9.83 0.36 3.41
C ARG A 58 9.05 0.36 4.72
N CYS A 59 9.03 -0.78 5.40
CA CYS A 59 8.40 -0.87 6.71
C CYS A 59 9.02 0.13 7.68
N GLU A 60 10.35 0.19 7.67
CA GLU A 60 11.09 1.10 8.52
C GLU A 60 10.81 2.55 8.14
N GLU A 61 10.81 2.85 6.85
CA GLU A 61 10.54 4.22 6.39
C GLU A 61 9.13 4.67 6.71
N LEU A 62 8.20 3.73 6.74
CA LEU A 62 6.81 4.02 7.10
C LEU A 62 6.62 4.17 8.60
N GLY A 63 7.66 3.92 9.39
CA GLY A 63 7.57 4.01 10.83
C GLY A 63 6.80 2.89 11.47
N LEU A 64 6.74 1.74 10.82
CA LEU A 64 6.02 0.59 11.35
C LEU A 64 6.97 -0.33 12.09
N HIS A 65 6.40 -1.07 13.06
CA HIS A 65 7.18 -2.00 13.85
C HIS A 65 7.41 -3.31 13.11
N GLU A 66 8.38 -4.07 13.58
CA GLU A 66 8.69 -5.36 13.00
C GLU A 66 7.48 -6.30 13.05
N SER A 67 6.64 -6.17 14.07
CA SER A 67 5.43 -6.97 14.16
C SER A 67 4.47 -6.68 13.00
N GLU A 68 4.45 -5.43 12.52
CA GLU A 68 3.65 -5.09 11.37
C GLU A 68 4.22 -5.69 10.09
N LEU A 69 5.53 -5.79 10.01
CA LEU A 69 6.17 -6.44 8.87
C LEU A 69 5.79 -7.92 8.84
N GLU A 70 5.86 -8.58 9.99
CA GLU A 70 5.47 -9.98 10.08
C GLU A 70 4.02 -10.20 9.70
N ALA A 71 3.15 -9.30 10.17
CA ALA A 71 1.72 -9.38 9.84
C ALA A 71 1.49 -9.18 8.35
N ALA A 72 2.22 -8.26 7.75
CA ALA A 72 2.10 -8.01 6.31
C ALA A 72 2.57 -9.20 5.50
N LEU A 73 3.67 -9.82 5.92
CA LEU A 73 4.17 -11.01 5.24
C LEU A 73 3.17 -12.16 5.34
N ALA A 74 2.62 -12.38 6.53
CA ALA A 74 1.61 -13.42 6.70
C ALA A 74 0.39 -13.16 5.85
N PHE A 75 -0.05 -11.90 5.76
CA PHE A 75 -1.17 -11.55 4.91
C PHE A 75 -0.86 -11.81 3.44
N GLY A 76 0.31 -11.41 2.99
CA GLY A 76 0.66 -11.48 1.57
C GLY A 76 0.81 -12.90 1.06
N ILE A 77 1.18 -13.84 1.91
CA ILE A 77 1.32 -15.23 1.50
C ILE A 77 0.09 -16.07 1.82
N GLY A 78 -0.94 -15.47 2.43
CA GLY A 78 -2.14 -16.19 2.80
C GLY A 78 -3.15 -16.27 1.68
N ASP A 79 -4.19 -17.06 1.90
CA ASP A 79 -5.23 -17.28 0.91
C ASP A 79 -6.07 -16.04 0.64
N SER A 80 -6.10 -15.11 1.58
CA SER A 80 -6.88 -13.89 1.43
C SER A 80 -6.07 -12.74 0.84
N ALA A 81 -4.86 -13.01 0.38
CA ALA A 81 -3.98 -11.97 -0.13
C ALA A 81 -4.56 -11.33 -1.38
N LYS A 82 -4.69 -10.03 -1.35
CA LYS A 82 -5.12 -9.26 -2.51
C LYS A 82 -4.75 -7.81 -2.28
N LEU A 83 -4.57 -7.08 -3.38
CA LEU A 83 -4.30 -5.66 -3.28
C LEU A 83 -5.54 -4.93 -2.77
N GLN A 84 -5.32 -4.01 -1.85
CA GLN A 84 -6.38 -3.16 -1.33
C GLN A 84 -6.10 -1.76 -1.82
N LEU A 85 -6.80 -1.37 -2.88
CA LEU A 85 -6.48 -0.13 -3.58
C LEU A 85 -7.02 1.08 -2.84
N PRO A 86 -6.18 2.08 -2.60
CA PRO A 86 -6.62 3.30 -1.94
C PRO A 86 -7.51 4.13 -2.85
N THR A 87 -8.24 5.05 -2.25
CA THR A 87 -9.14 5.92 -3.00
C THR A 87 -8.56 7.31 -3.20
N GLU A 88 -7.62 7.73 -2.38
CA GLU A 88 -7.05 9.07 -2.45
C GLU A 88 -5.97 9.13 -3.52
N PRO A 89 -5.98 10.16 -4.38
CA PRO A 89 -5.04 10.23 -5.49
C PRO A 89 -3.57 10.18 -5.09
N ASP A 90 -3.20 10.89 -4.03
CA ASP A 90 -1.81 10.91 -3.59
C ASP A 90 -1.36 9.55 -3.10
N VAL A 91 -2.24 8.86 -2.40
CA VAL A 91 -1.94 7.54 -1.87
C VAL A 91 -1.85 6.53 -3.01
N ARG A 92 -2.72 6.67 -4.01
CA ARG A 92 -2.68 5.82 -5.20
C ARG A 92 -1.36 5.98 -5.95
N GLU A 93 -0.93 7.21 -6.13
CA GLU A 93 0.30 7.48 -6.85
C GLU A 93 1.49 6.91 -6.09
N SER A 94 1.52 7.11 -4.78
CA SER A 94 2.57 6.58 -3.93
C SER A 94 2.63 5.06 -4.02
N LEU A 95 1.47 4.41 -3.97
CA LEU A 95 1.41 2.96 -4.08
C LEU A 95 1.93 2.49 -5.42
N LEU A 96 1.48 3.11 -6.50
CA LEU A 96 1.91 2.70 -7.84
C LEU A 96 3.40 2.84 -8.02
N LYS A 97 3.98 3.92 -7.52
CA LYS A 97 5.43 4.11 -7.61
C LYS A 97 6.17 3.03 -6.85
N ASP A 98 5.69 2.70 -5.66
CA ASP A 98 6.34 1.65 -4.87
C ASP A 98 6.18 0.27 -5.52
N LEU A 99 5.04 0.02 -6.16
CA LEU A 99 4.87 -1.24 -6.88
C LEU A 99 5.84 -1.33 -8.07
N ILE A 100 6.07 -0.22 -8.76
CA ILE A 100 7.05 -0.19 -9.83
C ILE A 100 8.45 -0.47 -9.27
N ARG A 101 8.79 0.16 -8.15
CA ARG A 101 10.08 -0.08 -7.51
C ARG A 101 10.25 -1.53 -7.12
N MET A 102 9.17 -2.14 -6.64
CA MET A 102 9.17 -3.54 -6.27
C MET A 102 9.43 -4.44 -7.48
N MET A 103 8.76 -4.16 -8.59
CA MET A 103 8.98 -4.94 -9.81
C MET A 103 10.39 -4.78 -10.34
N ALA A 104 10.99 -3.63 -10.10
CA ALA A 104 12.34 -3.35 -10.59
C ALA A 104 13.42 -3.89 -9.65
N ALA A 105 13.06 -4.36 -8.48
CA ALA A 105 14.03 -4.71 -7.45
C ALA A 105 15.04 -5.76 -7.90
N ASP A 106 14.58 -6.74 -8.67
CA ASP A 106 15.45 -7.80 -9.17
C ASP A 106 15.95 -7.55 -10.58
N GLY A 107 15.58 -6.41 -11.16
CA GLY A 107 15.93 -6.10 -12.53
C GLY A 107 15.14 -6.89 -13.55
N GLN A 108 14.15 -7.65 -13.12
CA GLN A 108 13.29 -8.42 -14.00
C GLN A 108 11.84 -8.18 -13.65
N PHE A 109 11.02 -8.06 -14.68
CA PHE A 109 9.59 -7.91 -14.49
C PHE A 109 8.94 -9.26 -14.71
N VAL A 110 8.54 -9.89 -13.62
CA VAL A 110 7.87 -11.18 -13.67
C VAL A 110 6.45 -10.97 -14.21
N GLU A 111 6.00 -11.91 -15.02
CA GLU A 111 4.71 -11.77 -15.69
C GLU A 111 3.55 -11.64 -14.72
N ALA A 112 3.58 -12.39 -13.62
CA ALA A 112 2.52 -12.31 -12.62
C ALA A 112 2.45 -10.92 -11.98
N GLU A 113 3.61 -10.31 -11.73
CA GLU A 113 3.65 -8.98 -11.16
C GLU A 113 3.13 -7.94 -12.15
N LYS A 114 3.49 -8.09 -13.43
CA LYS A 114 3.00 -7.17 -14.46
C LYS A 114 1.49 -7.20 -14.55
N ARG A 115 0.92 -8.39 -14.51
CA ARG A 115 -0.53 -8.55 -14.59
C ARG A 115 -1.22 -7.91 -13.41
N LEU A 116 -0.70 -8.14 -12.22
CA LEU A 116 -1.29 -7.59 -11.01
C LEU A 116 -1.19 -6.06 -11.03
N PHE A 117 -0.05 -5.54 -11.46
CA PHE A 117 0.15 -4.12 -11.56
C PHE A 117 -0.80 -3.49 -12.59
N ALA A 118 -0.93 -4.12 -13.74
CA ALA A 118 -1.82 -3.62 -14.80
C ALA A 118 -3.27 -3.61 -14.32
N LEU A 119 -3.67 -4.65 -13.60
CA LEU A 119 -5.01 -4.72 -13.05
C LEU A 119 -5.25 -3.61 -12.03
N ALA A 120 -4.27 -3.39 -11.16
CA ALA A 120 -4.39 -2.34 -10.15
C ALA A 120 -4.49 -0.96 -10.82
N ALA A 121 -3.64 -0.70 -11.79
CA ALA A 121 -3.65 0.57 -12.52
C ALA A 121 -4.99 0.79 -13.21
N ALA A 122 -5.52 -0.24 -13.84
CA ALA A 122 -6.80 -0.15 -14.53
C ALA A 122 -7.93 0.13 -13.55
N LYS A 123 -7.93 -0.55 -12.42
CA LYS A 123 -8.97 -0.35 -11.41
C LYS A 123 -8.91 1.04 -10.79
N MET A 124 -7.74 1.65 -10.78
CA MET A 124 -7.60 3.01 -10.27
C MET A 124 -7.81 4.06 -11.35
N GLY A 125 -8.17 3.63 -12.56
CA GLY A 125 -8.54 4.55 -13.62
C GLY A 125 -7.38 5.30 -14.24
N LEU A 126 -6.18 4.75 -14.18
CA LEU A 126 -5.03 5.42 -14.79
C LEU A 126 -5.04 5.26 -16.30
N THR A 127 -4.74 6.36 -16.97
CA THR A 127 -4.54 6.32 -18.42
C THR A 127 -3.16 5.75 -18.70
N GLY A 128 -2.98 5.24 -19.92
CA GLY A 128 -1.68 4.74 -20.32
C GLY A 128 -0.60 5.83 -20.26
N GLN A 129 -0.96 7.05 -20.60
CA GLN A 129 -0.03 8.16 -20.55
C GLN A 129 0.41 8.46 -19.11
N ARG A 130 -0.52 8.49 -18.18
CA ARG A 130 -0.18 8.74 -16.79
C ARG A 130 0.71 7.64 -16.23
N LEU A 131 0.38 6.39 -16.59
CA LEU A 131 1.16 5.25 -16.15
C LEU A 131 2.59 5.35 -16.66
N GLN A 132 2.75 5.71 -17.93
CA GLN A 132 4.06 5.89 -18.52
C GLN A 132 4.87 6.96 -17.78
N THR A 133 4.21 8.06 -17.44
CA THR A 133 4.85 9.13 -16.68
C THR A 133 5.36 8.64 -15.32
N LEU A 134 4.56 7.84 -14.64
CA LEU A 134 4.96 7.29 -13.35
C LEU A 134 6.15 6.35 -13.50
N ILE A 135 6.12 5.50 -14.49
CA ILE A 135 7.21 4.57 -14.73
C ILE A 135 8.51 5.34 -15.01
N GLN A 136 8.44 6.36 -15.83
CA GLN A 136 9.62 7.17 -16.13
C GLN A 136 10.15 7.87 -14.90
N SER A 137 9.23 8.36 -14.06
CA SER A 137 9.60 9.03 -12.82
C SER A 137 10.41 8.11 -11.92
N VAL A 138 9.96 6.86 -11.79
CA VAL A 138 10.67 5.89 -10.96
C VAL A 138 12.01 5.51 -11.58
N GLN A 139 12.05 5.35 -12.90
CA GLN A 139 13.30 5.02 -13.58
C GLN A 139 14.36 6.09 -13.38
N LEU A 140 13.95 7.35 -13.45
CA LEU A 140 14.87 8.46 -13.18
C LEU A 140 15.36 8.45 -11.74
N GLU A 141 14.46 8.18 -10.83
CA GLU A 141 14.77 8.10 -9.41
C GLU A 141 15.80 7.00 -9.16
N LEU A 142 15.68 5.89 -9.88
CA LEU A 142 16.61 4.76 -9.73
C LEU A 142 17.90 4.96 -10.52
N GLY A 143 18.07 6.10 -11.17
CA GLY A 143 19.28 6.39 -11.91
C GLY A 143 19.35 5.72 -13.26
N ARG A 144 18.20 5.26 -13.78
CA ARG A 144 18.16 4.61 -15.07
C ARG A 144 17.71 5.61 -16.11
N THR A 145 18.34 5.52 -17.29
CA THR A 145 17.88 6.36 -18.39
C THR A 145 16.68 5.71 -19.04
N PRO A 146 15.70 6.51 -19.40
CA PRO A 146 14.51 5.99 -20.05
C PRO A 146 14.82 5.34 -21.40
#